data_5dd865b285436848e7583fac159a2451
#
_entry.id   5dd865b285436848e7583fac159a2451
#
_cell.length_a   1.000
_cell.length_b   1.000
_cell.length_c   1.000
_cell.angle_alpha   90.00
_cell.angle_beta   90.00
_cell.angle_gamma   90.00
#
_symmetry.space_group_name_H-M   'P 1'
#
loop_
_entity.id
_entity.type
_entity.pdbx_description
1 polymer ?
#
loop_
_entity_poly.entity_id
_entity_poly.type
_entity_poly.pdbx_seq_one_letter_code
_entity_poly.pdbx_strand_id
1 'polypeptide(L)'
;SAVALGAPNRKISFSVPTGNFGDIFAGYVAKRMGLPIDRLIIATNQNDILHRTVKTGSHTKSGVKPSISPSMDIQVSSNFERLIFDLYNRDGDKVSELFDALKSKGTFTLSIEANKKLNDEFDSGCCSDIETSQAIKKYYNSMGEILWPHSAIGVSVSEEHMNETPIITLATAHPAKFPDAVEKACGIIPNWPPHMADLYVRDER
;
A
#
# COMPACT_ATOMS: atom_id res chain seq x y z
N SER A 1 -9.14 -1.75 15.38
CA SER A 1 -9.59 -0.53 14.65
C SER A 1 -10.98 -0.72 14.07
N ALA A 2 -11.23 -1.75 13.23
CA ALA A 2 -12.51 -1.97 12.57
C ALA A 2 -13.70 -2.02 13.56
N VAL A 3 -13.57 -2.81 14.63
CA VAL A 3 -14.60 -2.92 15.68
C VAL A 3 -14.88 -1.56 16.36
N ALA A 4 -13.83 -0.77 16.63
CA ALA A 4 -13.97 0.56 17.22
C ALA A 4 -14.72 1.56 16.31
N LEU A 5 -14.76 1.30 15.00
CA LEU A 5 -15.50 2.11 14.01
C LEU A 5 -16.87 1.54 13.66
N GLY A 6 -17.30 0.46 14.33
CA GLY A 6 -18.65 -0.09 14.23
C GLY A 6 -18.81 -1.41 13.47
N ALA A 7 -17.70 -2.06 13.03
CA ALA A 7 -17.81 -3.41 12.48
C ALA A 7 -18.33 -4.39 13.56
N PRO A 8 -19.13 -5.41 13.21
CA PRO A 8 -19.53 -5.80 11.86
C PRO A 8 -20.74 -5.04 11.28
N ASN A 9 -21.35 -4.13 12.05
CA ASN A 9 -22.60 -3.45 11.66
C ASN A 9 -22.37 -2.27 10.69
N ARG A 10 -21.12 -1.88 10.47
CA ARG A 10 -20.72 -0.81 9.55
C ARG A 10 -19.60 -1.29 8.64
N LYS A 11 -19.69 -0.97 7.36
CA LYS A 11 -18.60 -1.18 6.42
C LYS A 11 -17.43 -0.23 6.69
N ILE A 12 -16.23 -0.66 6.36
CA ILE A 12 -14.98 0.07 6.55
C ILE A 12 -14.10 -0.15 5.33
N SER A 13 -13.42 0.88 4.87
CA SER A 13 -12.39 0.78 3.85
C SER A 13 -10.98 0.83 4.47
N PHE A 14 -10.02 0.26 3.78
CA PHE A 14 -8.61 0.31 4.19
C PHE A 14 -7.75 0.90 3.08
N SER A 15 -6.96 1.93 3.40
CA SER A 15 -5.87 2.41 2.57
C SER A 15 -4.57 1.79 3.05
N VAL A 16 -3.88 1.10 2.15
CA VAL A 16 -2.71 0.29 2.50
C VAL A 16 -1.51 0.73 1.67
N PRO A 17 -0.45 1.28 2.30
CA PRO A 17 0.84 1.50 1.64
C PRO A 17 1.35 0.17 1.08
N THR A 18 1.42 0.06 -0.23
CA THR A 18 1.57 -1.23 -0.89
C THR A 18 2.81 -1.31 -1.76
N GLY A 19 3.76 -2.19 -1.38
CA GLY A 19 4.86 -2.67 -2.19
C GLY A 19 4.60 -4.14 -2.57
N ASN A 20 5.02 -5.06 -1.73
CA ASN A 20 4.93 -6.52 -1.97
C ASN A 20 3.52 -7.13 -1.85
N PHE A 21 2.48 -6.32 -1.70
CA PHE A 21 1.09 -6.76 -1.65
C PHE A 21 0.70 -7.61 -0.42
N GLY A 22 1.56 -7.72 0.58
CA GLY A 22 1.33 -8.60 1.74
C GLY A 22 0.15 -8.14 2.59
N ASP A 23 0.23 -6.91 3.09
CA ASP A 23 -0.76 -6.35 4.02
C ASP A 23 -2.14 -6.19 3.36
N ILE A 24 -2.17 -5.72 2.12
CA ILE A 24 -3.45 -5.53 1.43
C ILE A 24 -4.09 -6.87 1.04
N PHE A 25 -3.28 -7.89 0.73
CA PHE A 25 -3.77 -9.24 0.51
C PHE A 25 -4.35 -9.84 1.80
N ALA A 26 -3.74 -9.57 2.96
CA ALA A 26 -4.32 -9.96 4.25
C ALA A 26 -5.68 -9.30 4.47
N GLY A 27 -5.85 -8.03 4.09
CA GLY A 27 -7.15 -7.35 4.07
C GLY A 27 -8.16 -8.04 3.15
N TYR A 28 -7.74 -8.45 1.96
CA TYR A 28 -8.58 -9.21 1.03
C TYR A 28 -9.03 -10.55 1.63
N VAL A 29 -8.12 -11.28 2.25
CA VAL A 29 -8.46 -12.54 2.95
C VAL A 29 -9.45 -12.27 4.09
N ALA A 30 -9.24 -11.23 4.90
CA ALA A 30 -10.18 -10.85 5.98
C ALA A 30 -11.58 -10.53 5.44
N LYS A 31 -11.67 -9.82 4.29
CA LYS A 31 -12.94 -9.58 3.60
C LYS A 31 -13.61 -10.89 3.17
N ARG A 32 -12.84 -11.81 2.58
CA ARG A 32 -13.32 -13.16 2.20
C ARG A 32 -13.75 -14.01 3.40
N MET A 33 -13.22 -13.75 4.58
CA MET A 33 -13.62 -14.39 5.85
C MET A 33 -14.85 -13.72 6.49
N GLY A 34 -15.40 -12.65 5.91
CA GLY A 34 -16.63 -12.01 6.36
C GLY A 34 -16.46 -10.68 7.09
N LEU A 35 -15.25 -10.11 7.16
CA LEU A 35 -15.10 -8.74 7.65
C LEU A 35 -15.77 -7.78 6.65
N PRO A 36 -16.65 -6.86 7.10
CA PRO A 36 -17.41 -5.96 6.22
C PRO A 36 -16.52 -4.84 5.66
N ILE A 37 -15.59 -5.21 4.81
CA ILE A 37 -14.73 -4.27 4.08
C ILE A 37 -15.48 -3.80 2.85
N ASP A 38 -15.60 -2.48 2.70
CA ASP A 38 -16.14 -1.87 1.51
C ASP A 38 -15.12 -1.90 0.38
N ARG A 39 -14.02 -1.15 0.54
CA ARG A 39 -12.95 -1.06 -0.44
C ARG A 39 -11.58 -1.30 0.19
N LEU A 40 -10.69 -1.91 -0.59
CA LEU A 40 -9.26 -2.02 -0.30
C LEU A 40 -8.52 -1.08 -1.26
N ILE A 41 -7.83 -0.07 -0.73
CA ILE A 41 -7.20 0.98 -1.53
C ILE A 41 -5.69 0.71 -1.57
N ILE A 42 -5.19 0.39 -2.76
CA ILE A 42 -3.77 0.18 -3.03
C ILE A 42 -3.11 1.55 -3.15
N ALA A 43 -2.31 1.93 -2.16
CA ALA A 43 -1.55 3.17 -2.18
C ALA A 43 -0.09 2.89 -2.56
N THR A 44 0.35 3.40 -3.72
CA THR A 44 1.71 3.22 -4.24
C THR A 44 2.47 4.53 -4.22
N ASN A 45 3.82 4.45 -4.24
CA ASN A 45 4.66 5.60 -4.57
C ASN A 45 4.80 5.73 -6.10
N GLN A 46 5.77 6.52 -6.57
CA GLN A 46 6.07 6.68 -8.01
C GLN A 46 6.45 5.39 -8.75
N ASN A 47 6.67 4.28 -8.02
CA ASN A 47 6.78 2.93 -8.58
C ASN A 47 5.39 2.27 -8.60
N ASP A 48 4.58 2.72 -9.51
CA ASP A 48 3.13 2.63 -9.55
C ASP A 48 2.57 1.41 -10.29
N ILE A 49 3.35 0.34 -10.47
CA ILE A 49 2.96 -0.82 -11.27
C ILE A 49 1.59 -1.40 -10.85
N LEU A 50 1.31 -1.48 -9.55
CA LEU A 50 0.03 -1.99 -9.05
C LEU A 50 -1.12 -1.01 -9.36
N HIS A 51 -0.91 0.29 -9.18
CA HIS A 51 -1.90 1.32 -9.53
C HIS A 51 -2.24 1.26 -11.03
N ARG A 52 -1.23 1.22 -11.90
CA ARG A 52 -1.44 1.07 -13.35
C ARG A 52 -2.19 -0.22 -13.70
N THR A 53 -1.88 -1.32 -13.01
CA THR A 53 -2.58 -2.59 -13.21
C THR A 53 -4.07 -2.48 -12.90
N VAL A 54 -4.44 -1.86 -11.77
CA VAL A 54 -5.85 -1.62 -11.42
C VAL A 54 -6.53 -0.77 -12.49
N LYS A 55 -5.87 0.32 -12.92
CA LYS A 55 -6.46 1.25 -13.90
C LYS A 55 -6.60 0.69 -15.31
N THR A 56 -5.66 -0.14 -15.74
CA THR A 56 -5.57 -0.55 -17.17
C THR A 56 -5.72 -2.05 -17.42
N GLY A 57 -5.64 -2.87 -16.38
CA GLY A 57 -5.53 -4.33 -16.51
C GLY A 57 -4.15 -4.80 -16.99
N SER A 58 -3.23 -3.89 -17.31
CA SER A 58 -1.88 -4.23 -17.80
C SER A 58 -0.84 -4.13 -16.68
N HIS A 59 -0.15 -5.22 -16.41
CA HIS A 59 0.94 -5.31 -15.43
C HIS A 59 2.28 -5.26 -16.16
N THR A 60 2.83 -4.05 -16.31
CA THR A 60 4.02 -3.79 -17.13
C THR A 60 5.13 -3.14 -16.31
N LYS A 61 6.31 -3.76 -16.28
CA LYS A 61 7.51 -3.22 -15.62
C LYS A 61 7.98 -1.94 -16.32
N SER A 62 8.40 -0.94 -15.54
CA SER A 62 8.84 0.37 -16.04
C SER A 62 10.18 0.84 -15.45
N GLY A 63 10.97 -0.04 -14.88
CA GLY A 63 12.16 0.34 -14.13
C GLY A 63 11.83 0.90 -12.74
N VAL A 64 12.75 0.72 -11.80
CA VAL A 64 12.61 1.21 -10.41
C VAL A 64 13.15 2.64 -10.33
N LYS A 65 12.40 3.55 -9.70
CA LYS A 65 12.81 4.91 -9.37
C LYS A 65 13.04 4.98 -7.86
N PRO A 66 14.26 5.31 -7.40
CA PRO A 66 14.50 5.53 -5.97
C PRO A 66 13.58 6.60 -5.38
N SER A 67 13.05 6.37 -4.18
CA SER A 67 12.13 7.28 -3.50
C SER A 67 12.45 7.39 -2.01
N ILE A 68 11.73 8.30 -1.32
CA ILE A 68 11.79 8.43 0.15
C ILE A 68 11.01 7.31 0.87
N SER A 69 10.37 6.40 0.13
CA SER A 69 9.66 5.23 0.64
C SER A 69 10.23 3.92 0.05
N PRO A 70 11.52 3.58 0.31
CA PRO A 70 12.27 2.58 -0.45
C PRO A 70 11.68 1.16 -0.38
N SER A 71 10.92 0.80 0.65
CA SER A 71 10.25 -0.52 0.70
C SER A 71 9.15 -0.68 -0.35
N MET A 72 8.75 0.42 -1.02
CA MET A 72 7.78 0.42 -2.11
C MET A 72 8.46 0.59 -3.49
N ASP A 73 9.80 0.68 -3.55
CA ASP A 73 10.58 0.84 -4.79
C ASP A 73 10.73 -0.51 -5.49
N ILE A 74 9.64 -1.04 -5.98
CA ILE A 74 9.59 -2.34 -6.63
C ILE A 74 8.80 -2.31 -7.94
N GLN A 75 9.11 -3.27 -8.83
CA GLN A 75 8.37 -3.53 -10.07
C GLN A 75 7.89 -4.99 -10.16
N VAL A 76 8.11 -5.77 -9.11
CA VAL A 76 7.54 -7.11 -8.95
C VAL A 76 7.00 -7.23 -7.53
N SER A 77 5.71 -7.36 -7.40
CA SER A 77 5.00 -7.47 -6.13
C SER A 77 4.80 -8.94 -5.80
N SER A 78 5.60 -9.47 -4.86
CA SER A 78 5.73 -10.92 -4.63
C SER A 78 4.44 -11.63 -4.19
N ASN A 79 3.51 -10.92 -3.54
CA ASN A 79 2.24 -11.52 -3.10
C ASN A 79 1.07 -11.23 -4.06
N PHE A 80 1.30 -10.46 -5.11
CA PHE A 80 0.24 -10.15 -6.08
C PHE A 80 -0.22 -11.39 -6.85
N GLU A 81 0.68 -12.36 -7.07
CA GLU A 81 0.33 -13.64 -7.69
C GLU A 81 -0.77 -14.40 -6.94
N ARG A 82 -0.84 -14.26 -5.61
CA ARG A 82 -1.89 -14.89 -4.80
C ARG A 82 -3.27 -14.34 -5.11
N LEU A 83 -3.36 -13.03 -5.34
CA LEU A 83 -4.61 -12.42 -5.80
C LEU A 83 -4.94 -12.87 -7.22
N ILE A 84 -3.96 -12.85 -8.14
CA ILE A 84 -4.15 -13.34 -9.52
C ILE A 84 -4.67 -14.78 -9.52
N PHE A 85 -4.11 -15.65 -8.68
CA PHE A 85 -4.60 -17.02 -8.53
C PHE A 85 -6.10 -17.08 -8.18
N ASP A 86 -6.55 -16.25 -7.23
CA ASP A 86 -7.98 -16.22 -6.84
C ASP A 86 -8.86 -15.58 -7.94
N LEU A 87 -8.39 -14.52 -8.62
CA LEU A 87 -9.09 -13.87 -9.74
C LEU A 87 -9.32 -14.82 -10.92
N TYR A 88 -8.41 -15.76 -11.15
CA TYR A 88 -8.48 -16.80 -12.17
C TYR A 88 -9.08 -18.12 -11.64
N ASN A 89 -9.88 -18.08 -10.57
CA ASN A 89 -10.56 -19.22 -9.97
C ASN A 89 -9.61 -20.36 -9.57
N ARG A 90 -8.41 -19.98 -9.10
CA ARG A 90 -7.33 -20.89 -8.64
C ARG A 90 -6.70 -21.74 -9.73
N ASP A 91 -6.70 -21.25 -10.96
CA ASP A 91 -6.00 -21.86 -12.09
C ASP A 91 -4.50 -21.55 -12.03
N GLY A 92 -3.72 -22.52 -11.56
CA GLY A 92 -2.26 -22.39 -11.42
C GLY A 92 -1.52 -22.29 -12.75
N ASP A 93 -2.00 -22.97 -13.79
CA ASP A 93 -1.39 -22.95 -15.12
C ASP A 93 -1.53 -21.54 -15.72
N LYS A 94 -2.69 -20.92 -15.52
CA LYS A 94 -2.92 -19.53 -15.96
C LYS A 94 -2.05 -18.53 -15.24
N VAL A 95 -1.86 -18.69 -13.94
CA VAL A 95 -0.93 -17.85 -13.15
C VAL A 95 0.50 -18.00 -13.67
N SER A 96 0.96 -19.24 -13.89
CA SER A 96 2.29 -19.51 -14.43
C SER A 96 2.49 -18.84 -15.80
N GLU A 97 1.52 -18.97 -16.73
CA GLU A 97 1.55 -18.31 -18.04
C GLU A 97 1.75 -16.79 -17.93
N LEU A 98 1.00 -16.12 -17.04
CA LEU A 98 1.07 -14.67 -16.83
C LEU A 98 2.42 -14.24 -16.26
N PHE A 99 2.92 -14.95 -15.24
CA PHE A 99 4.20 -14.60 -14.61
C PHE A 99 5.42 -14.97 -15.46
N ASP A 100 5.33 -16.00 -16.29
CA ASP A 100 6.34 -16.30 -17.32
C ASP A 100 6.36 -15.20 -18.40
N ALA A 101 5.21 -14.67 -18.79
CA ALA A 101 5.15 -13.50 -19.67
C ALA A 101 5.75 -12.26 -19.00
N LEU A 102 5.49 -12.02 -17.71
CA LEU A 102 6.13 -10.93 -16.96
C LEU A 102 7.66 -11.08 -16.90
N LYS A 103 8.15 -12.31 -16.74
CA LYS A 103 9.58 -12.61 -16.70
C LYS A 103 10.24 -12.43 -18.06
N SER A 104 9.65 -12.94 -19.11
CA SER A 104 10.24 -12.98 -20.46
C SER A 104 10.01 -11.70 -21.27
N LYS A 105 8.82 -11.08 -21.14
CA LYS A 105 8.41 -9.91 -21.93
C LYS A 105 8.30 -8.61 -21.08
N GLY A 106 8.41 -8.70 -19.75
CA GLY A 106 8.23 -7.57 -18.83
C GLY A 106 6.79 -7.14 -18.63
N THR A 107 5.81 -7.87 -19.16
CA THR A 107 4.40 -7.49 -19.13
C THR A 107 3.46 -8.68 -19.22
N PHE A 108 2.28 -8.54 -18.60
CA PHE A 108 1.08 -9.33 -18.92
C PHE A 108 -0.17 -8.44 -18.84
N THR A 109 -1.27 -8.92 -19.40
CA THR A 109 -2.57 -8.23 -19.32
C THR A 109 -3.61 -9.19 -18.74
N LEU A 110 -4.40 -8.70 -17.79
CA LEU A 110 -5.50 -9.44 -17.20
C LEU A 110 -6.63 -9.64 -18.22
N SER A 111 -7.35 -10.74 -18.13
CA SER A 111 -8.60 -10.90 -18.86
C SER A 111 -9.62 -9.85 -18.42
N ILE A 112 -10.59 -9.54 -19.26
CA ILE A 112 -11.67 -8.59 -18.94
C ILE A 112 -12.39 -9.00 -17.65
N GLU A 113 -12.65 -10.30 -17.46
CA GLU A 113 -13.30 -10.82 -16.26
C GLU A 113 -12.42 -10.64 -15.01
N ALA A 114 -11.13 -11.00 -15.08
CA ALA A 114 -10.21 -10.85 -13.96
C ALA A 114 -10.02 -9.36 -13.59
N ASN A 115 -9.91 -8.48 -14.59
CA ASN A 115 -9.81 -7.04 -14.36
C ASN A 115 -11.08 -6.47 -13.73
N LYS A 116 -12.26 -6.94 -14.14
CA LYS A 116 -13.51 -6.55 -13.49
C LYS A 116 -13.53 -6.98 -12.02
N LYS A 117 -13.22 -8.24 -11.71
CA LYS A 117 -13.14 -8.74 -10.32
C LYS A 117 -12.14 -7.95 -9.49
N LEU A 118 -10.98 -7.57 -10.07
CA LEU A 118 -9.99 -6.72 -9.41
C LEU A 118 -10.60 -5.37 -9.03
N ASN A 119 -11.27 -4.70 -9.97
CA ASN A 119 -11.87 -3.38 -9.75
C ASN A 119 -13.13 -3.42 -8.86
N ASP A 120 -13.80 -4.56 -8.73
CA ASP A 120 -14.92 -4.74 -7.79
C ASP A 120 -14.44 -4.73 -6.33
N GLU A 121 -13.19 -5.08 -6.06
CA GLU A 121 -12.62 -5.21 -4.71
C GLU A 121 -11.66 -4.09 -4.34
N PHE A 122 -10.90 -3.56 -5.31
CA PHE A 122 -9.80 -2.65 -5.08
C PHE A 122 -9.99 -1.31 -5.76
N ASP A 123 -9.59 -0.26 -5.04
CA ASP A 123 -9.24 1.05 -5.60
C ASP A 123 -7.73 1.23 -5.53
N SER A 124 -7.22 2.28 -6.17
CA SER A 124 -5.78 2.55 -6.12
C SER A 124 -5.45 4.02 -6.37
N GLY A 125 -4.34 4.44 -5.79
CA GLY A 125 -3.73 5.75 -6.03
C GLY A 125 -2.22 5.67 -6.01
N CYS A 126 -1.59 6.74 -6.47
CA CYS A 126 -0.14 6.87 -6.53
C CYS A 126 0.23 8.26 -5.98
N CYS A 127 1.33 8.32 -5.22
CA CYS A 127 1.79 9.53 -4.55
C CYS A 127 3.28 9.73 -4.84
N SER A 128 3.66 10.90 -5.36
CA SER A 128 5.06 11.28 -5.59
C SER A 128 5.78 11.60 -4.28
N ASP A 129 7.11 11.69 -4.31
CA ASP A 129 7.91 12.12 -3.16
C ASP A 129 7.56 13.54 -2.69
N ILE A 130 7.17 14.42 -3.62
CA ILE A 130 6.73 15.79 -3.31
C ILE A 130 5.42 15.75 -2.53
N GLU A 131 4.42 15.04 -3.02
CA GLU A 131 3.12 14.89 -2.36
C GLU A 131 3.26 14.16 -1.02
N THR A 132 4.12 13.15 -0.95
CA THR A 132 4.44 12.44 0.30
C THR A 132 5.01 13.39 1.36
N SER A 133 5.98 14.24 0.97
CA SER A 133 6.58 15.24 1.88
C SER A 133 5.56 16.30 2.30
N GLN A 134 4.69 16.73 1.39
CA GLN A 134 3.59 17.65 1.69
C GLN A 134 2.58 17.04 2.68
N ALA A 135 2.24 15.77 2.52
CA ALA A 135 1.36 15.06 3.45
C ALA A 135 1.98 14.99 4.86
N ILE A 136 3.27 14.61 4.98
CA ILE A 136 3.97 14.60 6.28
C ILE A 136 3.88 15.99 6.93
N LYS A 137 4.23 17.04 6.21
CA LYS A 137 4.17 18.43 6.71
C LYS A 137 2.76 18.87 7.09
N LYS A 138 1.76 18.54 6.27
CA LYS A 138 0.34 18.87 6.49
C LYS A 138 -0.15 18.29 7.82
N TYR A 139 0.06 17.00 8.04
CA TYR A 139 -0.43 16.30 9.23
C TYR A 139 0.32 16.71 10.49
N TYR A 140 1.62 16.95 10.39
CA TYR A 140 2.39 17.53 11.49
C TYR A 140 1.85 18.91 11.90
N ASN A 141 1.65 19.82 10.95
CA ASN A 141 1.20 21.17 11.23
C ASN A 141 -0.25 21.25 11.76
N SER A 142 -1.13 20.37 11.28
CA SER A 142 -2.56 20.42 11.64
C SER A 142 -2.91 19.62 12.88
N MET A 143 -2.20 18.53 13.18
CA MET A 143 -2.55 17.59 14.24
C MET A 143 -1.38 17.26 15.18
N GLY A 144 -0.16 17.70 14.87
CA GLY A 144 1.05 17.29 15.58
C GLY A 144 1.47 15.84 15.31
N GLU A 145 0.84 15.19 14.33
CA GLU A 145 1.09 13.78 14.01
C GLU A 145 2.25 13.65 13.01
N ILE A 146 3.27 12.90 13.39
CA ILE A 146 4.44 12.66 12.55
C ILE A 146 4.21 11.36 11.77
N LEU A 147 3.97 11.48 10.47
CA LEU A 147 3.85 10.34 9.57
C LEU A 147 5.23 9.93 9.02
N TRP A 148 5.48 8.63 8.90
CA TRP A 148 6.60 8.17 8.12
C TRP A 148 6.20 8.08 6.61
N PRO A 149 7.16 8.10 5.67
CA PRO A 149 6.82 8.26 4.24
C PRO A 149 5.78 7.29 3.69
N HIS A 150 5.87 6.00 4.04
CA HIS A 150 4.91 5.00 3.55
C HIS A 150 3.49 5.26 4.06
N SER A 151 3.32 5.57 5.35
CA SER A 151 2.01 5.92 5.91
C SER A 151 1.47 7.22 5.31
N ALA A 152 2.33 8.20 5.02
CA ALA A 152 1.95 9.44 4.38
C ALA A 152 1.37 9.21 2.97
N ILE A 153 1.95 8.27 2.20
CA ILE A 153 1.39 7.82 0.91
C ILE A 153 -0.01 7.24 1.11
N GLY A 154 -0.16 6.34 2.08
CA GLY A 154 -1.47 5.75 2.39
C GLY A 154 -2.52 6.78 2.76
N VAL A 155 -2.15 7.79 3.56
CA VAL A 155 -3.03 8.88 3.96
C VAL A 155 -3.37 9.77 2.77
N SER A 156 -2.38 10.20 1.98
CA SER A 156 -2.58 11.04 0.80
C SER A 156 -3.55 10.38 -0.20
N VAL A 157 -3.32 9.12 -0.52
CA VAL A 157 -4.21 8.35 -1.41
C VAL A 157 -5.60 8.17 -0.79
N SER A 158 -5.72 7.98 0.53
CA SER A 158 -7.02 7.83 1.18
C SER A 158 -7.88 9.09 1.06
N GLU A 159 -7.28 10.28 1.06
CA GLU A 159 -8.00 11.56 0.90
C GLU A 159 -8.74 11.66 -0.45
N GLU A 160 -8.21 11.04 -1.50
CA GLU A 160 -8.83 11.02 -2.82
C GLU A 160 -10.06 10.08 -2.88
N HIS A 161 -10.18 9.17 -1.92
CA HIS A 161 -11.23 8.15 -1.85
C HIS A 161 -12.24 8.39 -0.71
N MET A 162 -12.17 9.55 -0.04
CA MET A 162 -13.05 9.85 1.08
C MET A 162 -14.53 9.89 0.64
N ASN A 163 -15.36 9.19 1.40
CA ASN A 163 -16.80 9.15 1.25
C ASN A 163 -17.46 8.92 2.65
N GLU A 164 -18.70 8.48 2.71
CA GLU A 164 -19.39 8.21 3.98
C GLU A 164 -18.84 6.96 4.73
N THR A 165 -18.11 6.08 4.03
CA THR A 165 -17.48 4.91 4.64
C THR A 165 -16.15 5.32 5.28
N PRO A 166 -15.93 5.04 6.57
CA PRO A 166 -14.64 5.34 7.21
C PRO A 166 -13.50 4.59 6.54
N ILE A 167 -12.38 5.29 6.34
CA ILE A 167 -11.15 4.69 5.81
C ILE A 167 -10.12 4.58 6.94
N ILE A 168 -9.57 3.39 7.12
CA ILE A 168 -8.43 3.15 8.00
C ILE A 168 -7.18 3.10 7.13
N THR A 169 -6.26 4.04 7.33
CA THR A 169 -4.92 3.96 6.73
C THR A 169 -4.00 3.16 7.64
N LEU A 170 -3.31 2.18 7.07
CA LEU A 170 -2.36 1.37 7.85
C LEU A 170 -1.06 2.14 8.12
N ALA A 171 -0.70 2.24 9.40
CA ALA A 171 0.59 2.72 9.85
C ALA A 171 1.57 1.53 9.91
N THR A 172 2.41 1.39 8.90
CA THR A 172 3.23 0.18 8.69
C THR A 172 4.58 0.21 9.42
N ALA A 173 5.05 1.37 9.90
CA ALA A 173 6.22 1.50 10.75
C ALA A 173 6.23 2.84 11.52
N HIS A 174 7.23 3.01 12.40
CA HIS A 174 7.45 4.22 13.18
C HIS A 174 8.23 5.27 12.37
N PRO A 175 7.94 6.58 12.50
CA PRO A 175 8.64 7.66 11.79
C PRO A 175 10.17 7.65 11.96
N ALA A 176 10.67 7.26 13.14
CA ALA A 176 12.09 7.16 13.43
C ALA A 176 12.87 6.16 12.56
N LYS A 177 12.18 5.31 11.77
CA LYS A 177 12.83 4.40 10.83
C LYS A 177 13.46 5.12 9.63
N PHE A 178 12.92 6.28 9.25
CA PHE A 178 13.42 7.12 8.16
C PHE A 178 13.48 8.59 8.60
N PRO A 179 14.37 8.92 9.58
CA PRO A 179 14.40 10.23 10.19
C PRO A 179 14.70 11.34 9.18
N ASP A 180 15.62 11.11 8.24
CA ASP A 180 16.04 12.13 7.26
C ASP A 180 14.88 12.59 6.36
N ALA A 181 14.02 11.67 5.94
CA ALA A 181 12.86 12.00 5.13
C ALA A 181 11.83 12.82 5.91
N VAL A 182 11.63 12.51 7.20
CA VAL A 182 10.71 13.22 8.08
C VAL A 182 11.28 14.61 8.41
N GLU A 183 12.56 14.71 8.79
CA GLU A 183 13.23 15.97 9.08
C GLU A 183 13.16 16.91 7.88
N LYS A 184 13.47 16.41 6.69
CA LYS A 184 13.41 17.20 5.45
C LYS A 184 11.98 17.70 5.15
N ALA A 185 10.95 16.92 5.51
CA ALA A 185 9.57 17.28 5.24
C ALA A 185 8.99 18.30 6.23
N CYS A 186 9.25 18.14 7.54
CA CYS A 186 8.63 18.95 8.60
C CYS A 186 9.61 19.59 9.61
N GLY A 187 10.92 19.39 9.45
CA GLY A 187 11.96 19.99 10.34
C GLY A 187 12.10 19.29 11.70
N ILE A 188 11.51 18.11 11.87
CA ILE A 188 11.52 17.36 13.14
C ILE A 188 12.26 16.05 12.97
N ILE A 189 13.19 15.78 13.87
CA ILE A 189 13.83 14.45 13.99
C ILE A 189 12.95 13.62 14.94
N PRO A 190 12.30 12.55 14.44
CA PRO A 190 11.40 11.74 15.28
C PRO A 190 12.22 10.94 16.30
N ASN A 191 11.81 11.01 17.57
CA ASN A 191 12.40 10.21 18.63
C ASN A 191 12.05 8.73 18.49
N TRP A 192 12.98 7.85 18.88
CA TRP A 192 12.68 6.43 19.02
C TRP A 192 11.64 6.19 20.14
N PRO A 193 10.78 5.18 20.01
CA PRO A 193 9.95 4.74 21.12
C PRO A 193 10.80 4.43 22.36
N PRO A 194 10.33 4.71 23.59
CA PRO A 194 11.13 4.53 24.81
C PRO A 194 11.75 3.13 24.96
N HIS A 195 11.04 2.08 24.54
CA HIS A 195 11.51 0.70 24.59
C HIS A 195 12.57 0.35 23.53
N MET A 196 12.86 1.27 22.60
CA MET A 196 13.86 1.15 21.53
C MET A 196 14.91 2.26 21.59
N ALA A 197 14.93 3.07 22.64
CA ALA A 197 15.84 4.21 22.75
C ALA A 197 17.33 3.83 22.70
N ASP A 198 17.66 2.61 23.09
CA ASP A 198 19.00 2.02 23.09
C ASP A 198 19.32 1.16 21.86
N LEU A 199 18.48 1.20 20.81
CA LEU A 199 18.60 0.31 19.64
C LEU A 199 20.00 0.33 19.00
N TYR A 200 20.62 1.50 18.90
CA TYR A 200 21.92 1.67 18.26
C TYR A 200 23.12 1.34 19.16
N VAL A 201 22.89 1.07 20.46
CA VAL A 201 23.94 0.72 21.41
C VAL A 201 23.80 -0.72 21.93
N ARG A 202 22.81 -1.45 21.44
CA ARG A 202 22.64 -2.88 21.75
C ARG A 202 23.63 -3.70 20.93
N ASP A 203 24.15 -4.76 21.56
CA ASP A 203 24.96 -5.75 20.86
C ASP A 203 24.12 -6.43 19.75
N GLU A 204 24.68 -6.51 18.56
CA GLU A 204 24.11 -7.30 17.48
C GLU A 204 24.19 -8.79 17.80
N ARG A 205 23.15 -9.53 17.54
CA ARG A 205 23.07 -10.98 17.77
C ARG A 205 22.96 -11.73 16.44
#